data_bb0efc03e89ecf78ba5ed84463ca1fc8
#
_entry.id   bb0efc03e89ecf78ba5ed84463ca1fc8
#
_cell.length_a   1.000
_cell.length_b   1.000
_cell.length_c   1.000
_cell.angle_alpha   90.00
_cell.angle_beta   90.00
_cell.angle_gamma   90.00
#
_symmetry.space_group_name_H-M   'P 1'
#
loop_
_entity.id
_entity.type
_entity.pdbx_description
1 polymer ?
#
loop_
_entity_poly.entity_id
_entity_poly.type
_entity_poly.pdbx_seq_one_letter_code
_entity_poly.pdbx_strand_id
1 'polypeptide(L)'
;MLDANVNNLELMSKEELVEILTKMINGGVALSFNGRRTAQMIQRKVMPRVVHINKELSYNDLGGKCNNLLVDGENLQAMVTLYKYRGTVDLIVTDPPYNTGKDFRYNDKWDTDPNDPELGSIVTLEDGSRHTKWIKFMYPRIQMMYSMLKPNGILAICIDERELFHLGMMLNEVFGEENRIGLINWQKSYSPKNDSVHLSSATEYVLVYAKNKGNAKTELLARTEEMNSSRLLNSNGNRVKWFA
;
A
#
# COMPACT_ATOMS: atom_id res chain seq x y z
N MET A 1 32.09 3.23 10.59
CA MET A 1 30.72 2.73 10.33
C MET A 1 30.54 2.12 8.93
N LEU A 2 31.58 1.99 8.13
CA LEU A 2 31.52 1.37 6.79
C LEU A 2 31.81 -0.14 6.79
N ASP A 3 32.46 -0.67 7.83
CA ASP A 3 32.96 -2.06 7.80
C ASP A 3 31.91 -3.15 8.06
N ALA A 4 30.74 -2.80 8.63
CA ALA A 4 29.68 -3.78 8.86
C ALA A 4 28.83 -4.11 7.62
N ASN A 5 29.04 -3.40 6.50
CA ASN A 5 28.23 -3.55 5.29
C ASN A 5 28.88 -4.44 4.22
N VAL A 6 30.20 -4.66 4.24
CA VAL A 6 30.91 -5.39 3.19
C VAL A 6 30.64 -6.90 3.27
N ASN A 7 30.56 -7.47 4.48
CA ASN A 7 30.39 -8.91 4.68
C ASN A 7 29.01 -9.45 4.24
N ASN A 8 28.04 -8.58 3.90
CA ASN A 8 26.73 -9.02 3.41
C ASN A 8 26.58 -8.94 1.89
N LEU A 9 27.47 -8.23 1.20
CA LEU A 9 27.44 -8.14 -0.26
C LEU A 9 27.87 -9.48 -0.89
N GLU A 10 28.73 -10.24 -0.21
CA GLU A 10 29.17 -11.56 -0.67
C GLU A 10 28.09 -12.65 -0.62
N LEU A 11 27.02 -12.42 0.16
CA LEU A 11 25.88 -13.33 0.30
C LEU A 11 24.71 -12.99 -0.65
N MET A 12 24.83 -11.92 -1.42
CA MET A 12 23.77 -11.45 -2.32
C MET A 12 23.93 -12.07 -3.71
N SER A 13 22.81 -12.35 -4.37
CA SER A 13 22.83 -12.75 -5.76
C SER A 13 23.34 -11.62 -6.65
N LYS A 14 23.84 -11.97 -7.84
CA LYS A 14 24.30 -11.00 -8.84
C LYS A 14 23.18 -10.02 -9.21
N GLU A 15 21.96 -10.52 -9.32
CA GLU A 15 20.77 -9.76 -9.64
C GLU A 15 20.42 -8.73 -8.55
N GLU A 16 20.51 -9.11 -7.28
CA GLU A 16 20.31 -8.22 -6.13
C GLU A 16 21.39 -7.12 -6.07
N LEU A 17 22.65 -7.47 -6.36
CA LEU A 17 23.74 -6.51 -6.41
C LEU A 17 23.56 -5.51 -7.57
N VAL A 18 23.15 -5.97 -8.74
CA VAL A 18 22.88 -5.11 -9.90
C VAL A 18 21.71 -4.17 -9.60
N GLU A 19 20.66 -4.64 -8.95
CA GLU A 19 19.53 -3.79 -8.56
C GLU A 19 19.95 -2.69 -7.57
N ILE A 20 20.76 -3.05 -6.55
CA ILE A 20 21.28 -2.08 -5.57
C ILE A 20 22.18 -1.05 -6.26
N LEU A 21 23.12 -1.51 -7.10
CA LEU A 21 24.01 -0.62 -7.84
C LEU A 21 23.23 0.29 -8.77
N THR A 22 22.24 -0.22 -9.47
CA THR A 22 21.39 0.56 -10.35
C THR A 22 20.62 1.64 -9.57
N LYS A 23 20.06 1.30 -8.41
CA LYS A 23 19.41 2.27 -7.52
C LYS A 23 20.37 3.32 -6.97
N MET A 24 21.60 2.93 -6.63
CA MET A 24 22.62 3.86 -6.14
C MET A 24 23.11 4.81 -7.24
N ILE A 25 23.27 4.32 -8.46
CA ILE A 25 23.74 5.11 -9.63
C ILE A 25 22.64 6.09 -10.06
N ASN A 26 21.39 5.68 -10.02
CA ASN A 26 20.25 6.52 -10.43
C ASN A 26 19.86 7.59 -9.40
N GLY A 27 20.56 7.69 -8.27
CA GLY A 27 20.39 8.79 -7.31
C GLY A 27 19.02 8.85 -6.63
N GLY A 28 18.29 7.73 -6.53
CA GLY A 28 16.98 7.66 -5.91
C GLY A 28 17.00 7.90 -4.40
N VAL A 29 15.88 8.36 -3.85
CA VAL A 29 15.69 8.50 -2.42
C VAL A 29 15.57 7.12 -1.80
N ALA A 30 16.45 6.79 -0.86
CA ALA A 30 16.41 5.56 -0.09
C ALA A 30 15.89 5.83 1.32
N LEU A 31 14.82 5.12 1.71
CA LEU A 31 14.28 5.18 3.06
C LEU A 31 15.18 4.37 4.02
N SER A 32 15.73 5.03 5.04
CA SER A 32 16.50 4.38 6.09
C SER A 32 15.73 4.43 7.41
N PHE A 33 15.50 3.27 8.02
CA PHE A 33 14.84 3.15 9.31
C PHE A 33 15.43 1.99 10.12
N ASN A 34 15.30 2.06 11.44
CA ASN A 34 15.80 1.02 12.32
C ASN A 34 15.05 -0.30 12.07
N GLY A 35 15.78 -1.38 11.77
CA GLY A 35 15.22 -2.70 11.46
C GLY A 35 14.77 -2.88 10.00
N ARG A 36 15.22 -2.04 9.07
CA ARG A 36 14.96 -2.18 7.63
C ARG A 36 15.31 -3.57 7.10
N ARG A 37 16.49 -4.10 7.42
CA ARG A 37 16.91 -5.44 6.99
C ARG A 37 15.94 -6.52 7.47
N THR A 38 15.48 -6.43 8.72
CA THR A 38 14.47 -7.35 9.25
C THR A 38 13.19 -7.26 8.45
N ALA A 39 12.69 -6.06 8.19
CA ALA A 39 11.46 -5.84 7.40
C ALA A 39 11.58 -6.43 5.98
N GLN A 40 12.72 -6.26 5.31
CA GLN A 40 12.98 -6.85 3.98
C GLN A 40 13.05 -8.38 4.01
N MET A 41 13.55 -8.96 5.10
CA MET A 41 13.63 -10.43 5.25
C MET A 41 12.31 -11.08 5.66
N ILE A 42 11.38 -10.33 6.24
CA ILE A 42 10.09 -10.86 6.71
C ILE A 42 9.34 -11.56 5.60
N GLN A 43 9.23 -10.95 4.43
CA GLN A 43 8.56 -11.52 3.27
C GLN A 43 9.09 -12.93 2.91
N ARG A 44 10.39 -13.17 3.10
CA ARG A 44 11.04 -14.46 2.83
C ARG A 44 10.87 -15.47 3.98
N LYS A 45 10.57 -14.99 5.18
CA LYS A 45 10.41 -15.83 6.39
C LYS A 45 8.98 -16.25 6.65
N VAL A 46 8.01 -15.49 6.18
CA VAL A 46 6.59 -15.83 6.33
C VAL A 46 6.28 -17.08 5.53
N MET A 47 5.80 -18.11 6.22
CA MET A 47 5.47 -19.40 5.60
C MET A 47 4.01 -19.39 5.11
N PRO A 48 3.72 -19.99 3.96
CA PRO A 48 2.35 -20.19 3.51
C PRO A 48 1.58 -21.07 4.50
N ARG A 49 0.28 -20.83 4.64
CA ARG A 49 -0.59 -21.61 5.51
C ARG A 49 -1.50 -22.53 4.71
N VAL A 50 -2.05 -23.53 5.38
CA VAL A 50 -3.08 -24.40 4.80
C VAL A 50 -4.38 -23.58 4.69
N VAL A 51 -4.98 -23.62 3.50
CA VAL A 51 -6.27 -22.99 3.25
C VAL A 51 -7.38 -23.97 3.61
N HIS A 52 -8.24 -23.60 4.55
CA HIS A 52 -9.45 -24.32 4.89
C HIS A 52 -10.64 -23.67 4.21
N ILE A 53 -11.36 -24.43 3.39
CA ILE A 53 -12.58 -23.92 2.73
C ILE A 53 -13.74 -24.05 3.71
N ASN A 54 -14.34 -22.95 4.08
CA ASN A 54 -15.57 -22.94 4.85
C ASN A 54 -16.77 -23.13 3.91
N LYS A 55 -17.29 -24.37 3.86
CA LYS A 55 -18.41 -24.74 2.98
C LYS A 55 -19.73 -24.08 3.39
N GLU A 56 -19.92 -23.78 4.66
CA GLU A 56 -21.15 -23.18 5.18
C GLU A 56 -21.27 -21.70 4.79
N LEU A 57 -20.13 -21.01 4.67
CA LEU A 57 -20.04 -19.62 4.20
C LEU A 57 -19.77 -19.50 2.70
N SER A 58 -19.67 -20.63 1.98
CA SER A 58 -19.42 -20.63 0.54
C SER A 58 -20.72 -20.51 -0.23
N TYR A 59 -20.86 -19.46 -1.00
CA TYR A 59 -21.99 -19.23 -1.88
C TYR A 59 -21.71 -19.81 -3.27
N ASN A 60 -22.50 -20.79 -3.71
CA ASN A 60 -22.57 -21.22 -5.10
C ASN A 60 -23.82 -20.58 -5.72
N ASP A 61 -23.66 -19.35 -6.19
CA ASP A 61 -24.79 -18.66 -6.78
C ASP A 61 -25.00 -19.08 -8.23
N LEU A 62 -26.21 -19.57 -8.52
CA LEU A 62 -26.85 -19.62 -9.84
C LEU A 62 -26.12 -20.34 -10.96
N GLY A 63 -25.37 -21.42 -10.68
CA GLY A 63 -24.73 -22.24 -11.72
C GLY A 63 -23.56 -21.57 -12.44
N GLY A 64 -23.14 -20.37 -12.01
CA GLY A 64 -21.94 -19.68 -12.47
C GLY A 64 -20.72 -20.08 -11.65
N LYS A 65 -19.56 -20.23 -12.27
CA LYS A 65 -18.28 -20.39 -11.60
C LYS A 65 -17.87 -19.06 -10.99
N CYS A 66 -18.34 -18.76 -9.78
CA CYS A 66 -17.84 -17.62 -9.02
C CYS A 66 -16.41 -17.94 -8.56
N ASN A 67 -15.44 -17.19 -9.04
CA ASN A 67 -14.04 -17.31 -8.65
C ASN A 67 -13.64 -16.31 -7.55
N ASN A 68 -14.61 -15.67 -6.90
CA ASN A 68 -14.33 -14.73 -5.80
C ASN A 68 -13.91 -15.51 -4.56
N LEU A 69 -12.90 -14.98 -3.86
CA LEU A 69 -12.38 -15.53 -2.62
C LEU A 69 -12.51 -14.49 -1.51
N LEU A 70 -13.12 -14.88 -0.41
CA LEU A 70 -13.02 -14.16 0.87
C LEU A 70 -12.02 -14.94 1.72
N VAL A 71 -10.93 -14.28 2.12
CA VAL A 71 -9.87 -14.90 2.92
C VAL A 71 -9.89 -14.27 4.31
N ASP A 72 -10.16 -15.07 5.31
CA ASP A 72 -10.08 -14.68 6.73
C ASP A 72 -8.71 -15.08 7.27
N GLY A 73 -7.95 -14.10 7.75
CA GLY A 73 -6.60 -14.31 8.29
C GLY A 73 -5.70 -13.08 8.19
N GLU A 74 -4.48 -13.22 8.68
CA GLU A 74 -3.47 -12.19 8.60
C GLU A 74 -3.08 -11.94 7.12
N ASN A 75 -3.12 -10.68 6.69
CA ASN A 75 -3.05 -10.32 5.27
C ASN A 75 -1.69 -10.64 4.61
N LEU A 76 -0.55 -10.51 5.33
CA LEU A 76 0.75 -10.86 4.78
C LEU A 76 0.86 -12.38 4.57
N GLN A 77 0.40 -13.18 5.53
CA GLN A 77 0.35 -14.64 5.40
C GLN A 77 -0.62 -15.08 4.30
N ALA A 78 -1.77 -14.40 4.19
CA ALA A 78 -2.73 -14.65 3.12
C ALA A 78 -2.09 -14.40 1.74
N MET A 79 -1.42 -13.27 1.55
CA MET A 79 -0.72 -12.96 0.29
C MET A 79 0.39 -13.97 -0.01
N VAL A 80 1.17 -14.40 0.99
CA VAL A 80 2.20 -15.43 0.83
C VAL A 80 1.57 -16.77 0.43
N THR A 81 0.46 -17.15 1.06
CA THR A 81 -0.28 -18.40 0.74
C THR A 81 -0.83 -18.35 -0.68
N LEU A 82 -1.29 -17.18 -1.11
CA LEU A 82 -1.81 -16.92 -2.46
C LEU A 82 -0.73 -16.52 -3.48
N TYR A 83 0.55 -16.69 -3.17
CA TYR A 83 1.66 -16.24 -4.02
C TYR A 83 1.68 -16.89 -5.43
N LYS A 84 0.97 -18.00 -5.61
CA LYS A 84 0.72 -18.57 -6.96
C LYS A 84 0.05 -17.57 -7.92
N TYR A 85 -0.64 -16.56 -7.39
CA TYR A 85 -1.28 -15.48 -8.16
C TYR A 85 -0.38 -14.26 -8.36
N ARG A 86 0.92 -14.33 -8.04
CA ARG A 86 1.85 -13.21 -8.28
C ARG A 86 1.81 -12.77 -9.74
N GLY A 87 1.88 -11.47 -9.95
CA GLY A 87 1.88 -10.89 -11.30
C GLY A 87 0.55 -11.02 -12.06
N THR A 88 -0.56 -11.37 -11.37
CA THR A 88 -1.87 -11.56 -12.02
C THR A 88 -2.95 -10.58 -11.54
N VAL A 89 -2.67 -9.78 -10.50
CA VAL A 89 -3.64 -8.88 -9.90
C VAL A 89 -3.67 -7.55 -10.68
N ASP A 90 -4.86 -7.13 -11.11
CA ASP A 90 -5.04 -5.89 -11.87
C ASP A 90 -5.09 -4.67 -10.96
N LEU A 91 -5.78 -4.79 -9.82
CA LEU A 91 -6.00 -3.70 -8.87
C LEU A 91 -5.93 -4.22 -7.44
N ILE A 92 -5.19 -3.52 -6.60
CA ILE A 92 -5.21 -3.68 -5.16
C ILE A 92 -5.76 -2.40 -4.55
N VAL A 93 -6.83 -2.52 -3.76
CA VAL A 93 -7.35 -1.44 -2.91
C VAL A 93 -7.21 -1.89 -1.47
N THR A 94 -6.57 -1.08 -0.64
CA THR A 94 -6.32 -1.43 0.76
C THR A 94 -6.46 -0.24 1.68
N ASP A 95 -6.95 -0.54 2.89
CA ASP A 95 -7.14 0.40 3.99
C ASP A 95 -6.34 -0.13 5.20
N PRO A 96 -5.06 0.30 5.34
CA PRO A 96 -4.20 -0.16 6.44
C PRO A 96 -4.53 0.57 7.75
N PRO A 97 -4.02 0.10 8.90
CA PRO A 97 -4.13 0.84 10.15
C PRO A 97 -3.39 2.19 10.03
N TYR A 98 -4.04 3.28 10.49
CA TYR A 98 -3.54 4.66 10.39
C TYR A 98 -2.63 5.08 11.53
N ASN A 99 -2.24 4.15 12.39
CA ASN A 99 -1.38 4.39 13.56
C ASN A 99 -2.00 5.40 14.55
N THR A 100 -3.30 5.28 14.77
CA THR A 100 -4.08 6.19 15.64
C THR A 100 -3.80 5.99 17.12
N GLY A 101 -3.00 4.98 17.50
CA GLY A 101 -2.71 4.60 18.88
C GLY A 101 -3.70 3.61 19.48
N LYS A 102 -4.69 3.15 18.72
CA LYS A 102 -5.72 2.20 19.19
C LYS A 102 -5.95 1.02 18.25
N ASP A 103 -5.62 1.16 16.99
CA ASP A 103 -5.99 0.28 15.89
C ASP A 103 -4.85 -0.61 15.37
N PHE A 104 -3.66 -0.46 15.94
CA PHE A 104 -2.48 -1.11 15.43
C PHE A 104 -1.71 -1.84 16.53
N ARG A 105 -1.44 -3.12 16.27
CA ARG A 105 -0.57 -3.97 17.11
C ARG A 105 0.67 -4.32 16.32
N TYR A 106 1.82 -4.14 16.93
CA TYR A 106 3.09 -4.55 16.36
C TYR A 106 3.49 -5.93 16.92
N ASN A 107 3.65 -6.90 16.01
CA ASN A 107 4.11 -8.23 16.32
C ASN A 107 5.48 -8.46 15.67
N ASP A 108 6.51 -8.72 16.50
CA ASP A 108 7.88 -9.04 16.06
C ASP A 108 8.09 -10.53 15.76
N LYS A 109 7.14 -11.37 16.17
CA LYS A 109 7.26 -12.83 16.11
C LYS A 109 6.53 -13.36 14.89
N TRP A 110 7.23 -13.44 13.79
CA TRP A 110 6.69 -13.86 12.50
C TRP A 110 6.43 -15.37 12.38
N ASP A 111 6.92 -16.15 13.32
CA ASP A 111 6.82 -17.60 13.41
C ASP A 111 5.63 -18.09 14.24
N THR A 112 4.98 -17.18 14.96
CA THR A 112 3.82 -17.45 15.79
C THR A 112 2.51 -17.06 15.10
N ASP A 113 1.37 -17.52 15.66
CA ASP A 113 0.05 -17.18 15.11
C ASP A 113 -0.15 -15.66 15.14
N PRO A 114 -0.34 -14.99 14.00
CA PRO A 114 -0.55 -13.54 13.94
C PRO A 114 -1.87 -13.10 14.57
N ASN A 115 -2.82 -14.02 14.74
CA ASN A 115 -4.13 -13.75 15.36
C ASN A 115 -4.11 -13.94 16.88
N ASP A 116 -2.99 -14.38 17.46
CA ASP A 116 -2.86 -14.50 18.92
C ASP A 116 -2.97 -13.10 19.54
N PRO A 117 -4.01 -12.82 20.35
CA PRO A 117 -4.22 -11.50 20.97
C PRO A 117 -3.13 -11.13 21.97
N GLU A 118 -2.35 -12.10 22.44
CA GLU A 118 -1.20 -11.88 23.34
C GLU A 118 0.07 -11.49 22.56
N LEU A 119 0.07 -11.68 21.24
CA LEU A 119 1.20 -11.33 20.39
C LEU A 119 1.12 -9.88 19.92
N GLY A 120 2.02 -9.09 20.43
CA GLY A 120 2.20 -7.69 20.07
C GLY A 120 1.40 -6.74 20.97
N SER A 121 2.06 -5.70 21.39
CA SER A 121 1.46 -4.60 22.12
C SER A 121 0.77 -3.62 21.18
N ILE A 122 -0.31 -2.99 21.66
CA ILE A 122 -0.87 -1.82 20.98
C ILE A 122 0.20 -0.74 20.93
N VAL A 123 0.42 -0.15 19.76
CA VAL A 123 1.32 0.99 19.60
C VAL A 123 0.54 2.24 19.97
N THR A 124 0.90 2.84 21.10
CA THR A 124 0.23 4.06 21.62
C THR A 124 0.78 5.33 20.94
N LEU A 125 0.07 6.45 21.11
CA LEU A 125 0.51 7.75 20.57
C LEU A 125 1.79 8.26 21.25
N GLU A 126 2.02 7.88 22.51
CA GLU A 126 3.20 8.25 23.31
C GLU A 126 4.44 7.43 22.95
N ASP A 127 4.29 6.36 22.17
CA ASP A 127 5.43 5.54 21.73
C ASP A 127 6.27 6.31 20.71
N GLY A 128 7.44 6.79 21.13
CA GLY A 128 8.39 7.51 20.27
C GLY A 128 8.89 6.72 19.06
N SER A 129 8.70 5.39 19.04
CA SER A 129 9.07 4.50 17.93
C SER A 129 7.88 4.11 17.04
N ARG A 130 6.68 4.66 17.27
CA ARG A 130 5.44 4.24 16.60
C ARG A 130 5.52 4.27 15.07
N HIS A 131 6.11 5.31 14.50
CA HIS A 131 6.27 5.43 13.04
C HIS A 131 7.21 4.35 12.49
N THR A 132 8.32 4.09 13.19
CA THR A 132 9.25 3.01 12.82
C THR A 132 8.59 1.64 12.89
N LYS A 133 7.78 1.37 13.92
CA LYS A 133 7.03 0.12 14.06
C LYS A 133 6.02 -0.02 12.94
N TRP A 134 5.30 1.05 12.62
CA TRP A 134 4.34 1.07 11.53
C TRP A 134 5.01 0.82 10.16
N ILE A 135 6.15 1.47 9.89
CA ILE A 135 6.93 1.24 8.66
C ILE A 135 7.38 -0.23 8.57
N LYS A 136 7.91 -0.81 9.65
CA LYS A 136 8.29 -2.23 9.68
C LYS A 136 7.12 -3.17 9.39
N PHE A 137 5.94 -2.83 9.86
CA PHE A 137 4.71 -3.57 9.61
C PHE A 137 4.27 -3.44 8.14
N MET A 138 4.27 -2.23 7.60
CA MET A 138 3.77 -1.96 6.24
C MET A 138 4.73 -2.36 5.13
N TYR A 139 6.03 -2.20 5.33
CA TYR A 139 7.05 -2.40 4.30
C TYR A 139 6.98 -3.78 3.60
N PRO A 140 6.97 -4.92 4.33
CA PRO A 140 6.86 -6.24 3.71
C PRO A 140 5.52 -6.45 2.98
N ARG A 141 4.45 -5.82 3.46
CA ARG A 141 3.12 -5.87 2.82
C ARG A 141 3.11 -5.12 1.50
N ILE A 142 3.71 -3.93 1.45
CA ILE A 142 3.86 -3.13 0.22
C ILE A 142 4.69 -3.90 -0.81
N GLN A 143 5.81 -4.51 -0.40
CA GLN A 143 6.63 -5.35 -1.28
C GLN A 143 5.85 -6.54 -1.83
N MET A 144 5.02 -7.20 -0.99
CA MET A 144 4.19 -8.31 -1.42
C MET A 144 3.11 -7.84 -2.40
N MET A 145 2.41 -6.74 -2.11
CA MET A 145 1.42 -6.14 -3.01
C MET A 145 2.04 -5.81 -4.37
N TYR A 146 3.23 -5.21 -4.39
CA TYR A 146 3.97 -4.96 -5.63
C TYR A 146 4.23 -6.25 -6.43
N SER A 147 4.62 -7.33 -5.74
CA SER A 147 4.87 -8.63 -6.38
C SER A 147 3.60 -9.25 -6.97
N MET A 148 2.45 -9.06 -6.31
CA MET A 148 1.16 -9.60 -6.76
C MET A 148 0.60 -8.89 -8.00
N LEU A 149 0.90 -7.61 -8.18
CA LEU A 149 0.39 -6.80 -9.29
C LEU A 149 0.93 -7.24 -10.65
N LYS A 150 0.07 -7.18 -11.67
CA LYS A 150 0.46 -7.23 -13.09
C LYS A 150 1.40 -6.08 -13.45
N PRO A 151 2.14 -6.15 -14.57
CA PRO A 151 2.97 -5.03 -15.04
C PRO A 151 2.18 -3.73 -15.25
N ASN A 152 0.90 -3.81 -15.61
CA ASN A 152 -0.02 -2.69 -15.76
C ASN A 152 -0.95 -2.49 -14.55
N GLY A 153 -0.73 -3.24 -13.47
CA GLY A 153 -1.57 -3.23 -12.27
C GLY A 153 -1.41 -1.96 -11.44
N ILE A 154 -2.43 -1.64 -10.68
CA ILE A 154 -2.55 -0.40 -9.89
C ILE A 154 -2.74 -0.75 -8.42
N LEU A 155 -2.07 0.01 -7.54
CA LEU A 155 -2.29 0.04 -6.10
C LEU A 155 -2.97 1.34 -5.72
N ALA A 156 -4.08 1.26 -4.97
CA ALA A 156 -4.71 2.38 -4.29
C ALA A 156 -4.73 2.10 -2.79
N ILE A 157 -4.12 2.96 -1.99
CA ILE A 157 -3.95 2.77 -0.54
C ILE A 157 -4.42 3.98 0.23
N CYS A 158 -5.38 3.74 1.13
CA CYS A 158 -5.94 4.78 1.99
C CYS A 158 -5.00 5.09 3.16
N ILE A 159 -4.98 6.34 3.61
CA ILE A 159 -4.22 6.79 4.78
C ILE A 159 -4.73 8.16 5.25
N ASP A 160 -4.48 8.48 6.51
CA ASP A 160 -4.66 9.82 7.03
C ASP A 160 -3.32 10.60 7.09
N GLU A 161 -3.39 11.84 7.61
CA GLU A 161 -2.22 12.74 7.70
C GLU A 161 -1.07 12.22 8.57
N ARG A 162 -1.31 11.28 9.50
CA ARG A 162 -0.31 10.76 10.44
C ARG A 162 0.82 10.02 9.77
N GLU A 163 0.48 9.17 8.81
CA GLU A 163 1.45 8.30 8.13
C GLU A 163 1.55 8.58 6.62
N LEU A 164 0.89 9.63 6.12
CA LEU A 164 0.89 10.00 4.70
C LEU A 164 2.31 10.11 4.12
N PHE A 165 3.19 10.83 4.81
CA PHE A 165 4.55 11.07 4.32
C PHE A 165 5.41 9.82 4.40
N HIS A 166 5.28 9.03 5.47
CA HIS A 166 6.01 7.76 5.60
C HIS A 166 5.56 6.75 4.55
N LEU A 167 4.25 6.64 4.32
CA LEU A 167 3.70 5.79 3.27
C LEU A 167 4.17 6.24 1.90
N GLY A 168 4.13 7.53 1.61
CA GLY A 168 4.59 8.08 0.32
C GLY A 168 6.06 7.76 0.05
N MET A 169 6.94 7.88 1.06
CA MET A 169 8.34 7.51 0.94
C MET A 169 8.54 6.01 0.68
N MET A 170 7.81 5.14 1.38
CA MET A 170 7.87 3.69 1.13
C MET A 170 7.39 3.32 -0.27
N LEU A 171 6.30 3.94 -0.73
CA LEU A 171 5.78 3.70 -2.08
C LEU A 171 6.72 4.21 -3.15
N ASN A 172 7.34 5.37 -2.97
CA ASN A 172 8.38 5.86 -3.88
C ASN A 172 9.59 4.91 -3.96
N GLU A 173 9.98 4.30 -2.83
CA GLU A 173 11.09 3.35 -2.82
C GLU A 173 10.74 2.03 -3.53
N VAL A 174 9.54 1.49 -3.29
CA VAL A 174 9.16 0.17 -3.81
C VAL A 174 8.66 0.24 -5.26
N PHE A 175 7.86 1.25 -5.59
CA PHE A 175 7.24 1.42 -6.91
C PHE A 175 8.05 2.31 -7.85
N GLY A 176 8.85 3.25 -7.31
CA GLY A 176 9.45 4.36 -8.03
C GLY A 176 8.52 5.59 -8.03
N GLU A 177 9.10 6.78 -7.82
CA GLU A 177 8.32 8.03 -7.79
C GLU A 177 7.63 8.31 -9.12
N GLU A 178 8.27 7.96 -10.22
CA GLU A 178 7.76 8.10 -11.60
C GLU A 178 6.48 7.29 -11.84
N ASN A 179 6.26 6.24 -11.04
CA ASN A 179 5.08 5.38 -11.14
C ASN A 179 3.89 5.86 -10.28
N ARG A 180 4.05 6.98 -9.59
CA ARG A 180 2.92 7.61 -8.88
C ARG A 180 1.91 8.16 -9.89
N ILE A 181 0.66 7.67 -9.82
CA ILE A 181 -0.44 8.15 -10.64
C ILE A 181 -1.01 9.43 -10.03
N GLY A 182 -1.25 9.44 -8.72
CA GLY A 182 -1.81 10.61 -8.05
C GLY A 182 -2.01 10.43 -6.54
N LEU A 183 -2.42 11.53 -5.92
CA LEU A 183 -2.88 11.62 -4.54
C LEU A 183 -4.31 12.16 -4.58
N ILE A 184 -5.26 11.36 -4.12
CA ILE A 184 -6.68 11.74 -4.06
C ILE A 184 -6.95 12.24 -2.64
N ASN A 185 -7.54 13.41 -2.53
CA ASN A 185 -8.05 13.95 -1.28
C ASN A 185 -9.50 13.49 -1.12
N TRP A 186 -9.76 12.68 -0.09
CA TRP A 186 -11.08 12.17 0.23
C TRP A 186 -11.69 12.99 1.36
N GLN A 187 -12.81 13.65 1.12
CA GLN A 187 -13.53 14.39 2.16
C GLN A 187 -14.26 13.41 3.08
N LYS A 188 -13.77 13.25 4.33
CA LYS A 188 -14.35 12.34 5.31
C LYS A 188 -15.39 13.00 6.23
N SER A 189 -15.34 14.31 6.37
CA SER A 189 -16.23 15.08 7.25
C SER A 189 -16.66 16.36 6.57
N TYR A 190 -17.95 16.70 6.70
CA TYR A 190 -18.51 17.96 6.19
C TYR A 190 -18.52 19.07 7.22
N SER A 191 -18.35 18.73 8.50
CA SER A 191 -18.38 19.72 9.59
C SER A 191 -17.00 19.84 10.23
N PRO A 192 -16.52 21.06 10.51
CA PRO A 192 -15.33 21.26 11.31
C PRO A 192 -15.51 20.65 12.71
N LYS A 193 -14.43 20.09 13.27
CA LYS A 193 -14.41 19.63 14.65
C LYS A 193 -14.16 20.81 15.58
N ASN A 194 -15.07 21.05 16.51
CA ASN A 194 -14.99 22.17 17.46
C ASN A 194 -13.87 22.03 18.50
N ASP A 195 -13.36 20.82 18.69
CA ASP A 195 -12.31 20.45 19.65
C ASP A 195 -10.90 20.49 19.05
N SER A 196 -10.73 20.98 17.83
CA SER A 196 -9.40 21.16 17.22
C SER A 196 -8.72 22.41 17.76
N VAL A 197 -7.54 22.24 18.39
CA VAL A 197 -6.76 23.36 18.95
C VAL A 197 -6.18 24.26 17.84
N HIS A 198 -5.87 23.67 16.67
CA HIS A 198 -5.26 24.39 15.55
C HIS A 198 -6.13 24.26 14.29
N LEU A 199 -5.81 23.30 13.44
CA LEU A 199 -6.53 23.06 12.19
C LEU A 199 -7.38 21.80 12.30
N SER A 200 -8.64 21.89 11.85
CA SER A 200 -9.50 20.73 11.73
C SER A 200 -9.22 20.01 10.41
N SER A 201 -8.79 18.75 10.47
CA SER A 201 -8.63 17.90 9.30
C SER A 201 -9.98 17.25 8.94
N ALA A 202 -10.48 17.56 7.75
CA ALA A 202 -11.71 16.99 7.20
C ALA A 202 -11.46 15.98 6.06
N THR A 203 -10.19 15.67 5.79
CA THR A 203 -9.77 14.84 4.66
C THR A 203 -8.97 13.63 5.10
N GLU A 204 -9.06 12.60 4.30
CA GLU A 204 -8.14 11.46 4.21
C GLU A 204 -7.56 11.41 2.81
N TYR A 205 -6.63 10.52 2.58
CA TYR A 205 -5.88 10.48 1.34
C TYR A 205 -5.91 9.07 0.75
N VAL A 206 -5.92 8.99 -0.58
CA VAL A 206 -5.66 7.73 -1.29
C VAL A 206 -4.45 7.95 -2.19
N LEU A 207 -3.35 7.24 -1.89
CA LEU A 207 -2.18 7.22 -2.76
C LEU A 207 -2.38 6.17 -3.84
N VAL A 208 -2.18 6.57 -5.10
CA VAL A 208 -2.37 5.71 -6.25
C VAL A 208 -1.06 5.56 -7.01
N TYR A 209 -0.59 4.32 -7.13
CA TYR A 209 0.63 3.95 -7.85
C TYR A 209 0.34 2.86 -8.87
N ALA A 210 0.99 2.90 -10.01
CA ALA A 210 1.06 1.77 -10.93
C ALA A 210 2.33 0.97 -10.69
N LYS A 211 2.34 -0.32 -11.01
CA LYS A 211 3.59 -1.08 -11.07
C LYS A 211 4.51 -0.58 -12.18
N ASN A 212 3.92 -0.20 -13.32
CA ASN A 212 4.56 0.57 -14.40
C ASN A 212 3.52 1.53 -14.98
N LYS A 213 3.70 2.81 -14.75
CA LYS A 213 2.74 3.86 -15.16
C LYS A 213 2.59 3.94 -16.68
N GLY A 214 3.65 3.65 -17.44
CA GLY A 214 3.59 3.64 -18.91
C GLY A 214 2.66 2.54 -19.47
N ASN A 215 2.46 1.47 -18.72
CA ASN A 215 1.59 0.35 -19.10
C ASN A 215 0.19 0.45 -18.47
N ALA A 216 0.04 1.23 -17.41
CA ALA A 216 -1.24 1.38 -16.73
C ALA A 216 -2.22 2.21 -17.57
N LYS A 217 -3.45 1.74 -17.67
CA LYS A 217 -4.53 2.46 -18.37
C LYS A 217 -5.72 2.56 -17.43
N THR A 218 -6.25 3.77 -17.32
CA THR A 218 -7.52 4.05 -16.66
C THR A 218 -8.54 4.42 -17.74
N GLU A 219 -9.74 3.89 -17.62
CA GLU A 219 -10.83 4.27 -18.50
C GLU A 219 -11.47 5.59 -18.04
N LEU A 220 -11.95 6.36 -18.99
CA LEU A 220 -12.70 7.55 -18.68
C LEU A 220 -14.14 7.16 -18.34
N LEU A 221 -14.69 7.77 -17.30
CA LEU A 221 -16.11 7.64 -16.99
C LEU A 221 -16.94 8.24 -18.16
N ALA A 222 -18.03 7.55 -18.51
CA ALA A 222 -18.98 8.10 -19.46
C ALA A 222 -19.52 9.45 -18.93
N ARG A 223 -19.50 10.46 -19.78
CA ARG A 223 -20.03 11.78 -19.40
C ARG A 223 -21.55 11.71 -19.29
N THR A 224 -22.08 12.25 -18.21
CA THR A 224 -23.54 12.44 -18.10
C THR A 224 -24.00 13.60 -18.99
N GLU A 225 -25.29 13.63 -19.33
CA GLU A 225 -25.87 14.75 -20.09
C GLU A 225 -25.69 16.08 -19.36
N GLU A 226 -25.76 16.08 -18.04
CA GLU A 226 -25.50 17.24 -17.18
C GLU A 226 -24.07 17.77 -17.32
N MET A 227 -23.07 16.90 -17.34
CA MET A 227 -21.66 17.26 -17.60
C MET A 227 -21.45 17.78 -19.02
N ASN A 228 -22.30 17.41 -19.97
CA ASN A 228 -22.25 17.89 -21.34
C ASN A 228 -22.97 19.24 -21.49
N SER A 229 -24.03 19.51 -20.73
CA SER A 229 -24.79 20.77 -20.72
C SER A 229 -24.04 21.91 -19.99
N SER A 230 -23.17 21.61 -19.02
CA SER A 230 -22.37 22.59 -18.27
C SER A 230 -21.12 23.10 -19.02
N ARG A 231 -21.05 22.97 -20.34
CA ARG A 231 -20.01 23.59 -21.14
C ARG A 231 -20.16 25.11 -21.11
N LEU A 232 -19.48 25.75 -20.20
CA LEU A 232 -19.35 27.21 -20.19
C LEU A 232 -18.67 27.65 -21.47
N LEU A 233 -19.43 28.34 -22.29
CA LEU A 233 -18.90 29.12 -23.39
C LEU A 233 -18.35 30.41 -22.82
N ASN A 234 -17.18 30.86 -23.26
CA ASN A 234 -16.69 32.19 -22.90
C ASN A 234 -17.58 33.26 -23.59
N SER A 235 -17.41 34.51 -23.22
CA SER A 235 -18.15 35.64 -23.78
C SER A 235 -18.10 35.75 -25.30
N ASN A 236 -17.18 35.03 -25.97
CA ASN A 236 -17.00 34.97 -27.42
C ASN A 236 -17.53 33.69 -28.04
N GLY A 237 -18.30 32.88 -27.31
CA GLY A 237 -18.87 31.62 -27.82
C GLY A 237 -17.87 30.49 -28.00
N ASN A 238 -16.60 30.63 -27.55
CA ASN A 238 -15.59 29.60 -27.67
C ASN A 238 -15.60 28.64 -26.47
N ARG A 239 -15.35 27.36 -26.75
CA ARG A 239 -15.29 26.32 -25.72
C ARG A 239 -14.10 26.55 -24.78
N VAL A 240 -14.37 26.73 -23.50
CA VAL A 240 -13.34 26.74 -22.45
C VAL A 240 -13.01 25.29 -22.08
N LYS A 241 -11.76 24.86 -22.29
CA LYS A 241 -11.26 23.58 -21.78
C LYS A 241 -10.81 23.79 -20.35
N TRP A 242 -11.55 23.24 -19.39
CA TRP A 242 -11.02 23.02 -18.05
C TRP A 242 -10.35 21.66 -18.02
N PHE A 243 -9.08 21.63 -17.62
CA PHE A 243 -8.41 20.39 -17.25
C PHE A 243 -8.69 20.18 -15.76
N ALA A 244 -9.45 19.15 -15.40
CA ALA A 244 -9.54 18.62 -14.04
C ALA A 244 -8.40 17.65 -13.81
#